data_cda455ad16a86a7ecdb68ebfeedaed66
#
_entry.id   cda455ad16a86a7ecdb68ebfeedaed66
#
_cell.length_a   1.000
_cell.length_b   1.000
_cell.length_c   1.000
_cell.angle_alpha   90.00
_cell.angle_beta   90.00
_cell.angle_gamma   90.00
#
_symmetry.space_group_name_H-M   'P 1'
#
loop_
_entity.id
_entity.type
_entity.pdbx_description
1 polymer ?
#
loop_
_entity_poly.entity_id
_entity_poly.type
_entity_poly.pdbx_seq_one_letter_code
_entity_poly.pdbx_strand_id
1 'polypeptide(L)'
;YALNYDDLYSDESRYLNVARETGLLDGVEYRAKKTLTNSDGIKMLINFTQAKPLLTDYGTHDKEISDKPALEEFRKIYKIRGVVTATSKTSILGDREVGKSKIEIEEVQYDCMFSSDDLLGLNVEGYIHIDQGNEEVLYLEKRENKNKEITIVDEDIIDVDTNLKKISYDSHDTRTKSLRLNDNIRVIYNGRFYGDYGPADFKPKNGSIRLLDNNNDGTYD
;
A
#
# COMPACT_ATOMS: atom_id res chain seq x y z
N TYR A 1 20.09 -18.53 -6.02
CA TYR A 1 21.24 -17.68 -5.66
C TYR A 1 21.23 -17.55 -4.14
N ALA A 2 21.89 -18.47 -3.46
CA ALA A 2 22.33 -18.22 -2.10
C ALA A 2 23.28 -17.01 -2.16
N LEU A 3 23.14 -16.10 -1.23
CA LEU A 3 24.12 -15.06 -1.01
C LEU A 3 25.47 -15.76 -0.98
N ASN A 4 26.35 -15.46 -1.94
CA ASN A 4 27.59 -16.25 -2.17
C ASN A 4 28.63 -15.87 -1.12
N TYR A 5 28.43 -16.32 0.11
CA TYR A 5 29.32 -16.10 1.25
C TYR A 5 30.42 -17.19 1.40
N ASP A 6 30.47 -18.15 0.46
CA ASP A 6 31.35 -19.31 0.55
C ASP A 6 32.83 -18.98 0.76
N ASP A 7 33.29 -17.84 0.22
CA ASP A 7 34.68 -17.44 0.34
C ASP A 7 35.02 -16.62 1.60
N LEU A 8 33.99 -16.14 2.32
CA LEU A 8 34.20 -15.34 3.52
C LEU A 8 34.27 -16.19 4.79
N TYR A 9 33.69 -17.38 4.74
CA TYR A 9 33.47 -18.16 5.96
C TYR A 9 33.52 -19.68 5.71
N SER A 10 34.35 -20.36 6.45
CA SER A 10 34.57 -21.83 6.36
C SER A 10 33.81 -22.63 7.45
N ASP A 11 32.90 -22.00 8.22
CA ASP A 11 32.27 -22.58 9.38
C ASP A 11 30.76 -22.30 9.43
N GLU A 12 29.94 -23.32 9.71
CA GLU A 12 28.46 -23.21 9.80
C GLU A 12 27.98 -22.07 10.73
N SER A 13 28.70 -21.78 11.79
CA SER A 13 28.36 -20.71 12.73
C SER A 13 28.40 -19.33 12.06
N ARG A 14 29.20 -19.15 11.03
CA ARG A 14 29.37 -17.90 10.31
C ARG A 14 28.22 -17.65 9.34
N TYR A 15 27.70 -18.68 8.67
CA TYR A 15 26.51 -18.55 7.83
C TYR A 15 25.29 -18.07 8.65
N LEU A 16 25.16 -18.60 9.88
CA LEU A 16 24.09 -18.18 10.77
C LEU A 16 24.24 -16.72 11.25
N ASN A 17 25.47 -16.29 11.52
CA ASN A 17 25.72 -14.90 11.88
C ASN A 17 25.37 -13.96 10.74
N VAL A 18 25.82 -14.27 9.53
CA VAL A 18 25.47 -13.50 8.33
C VAL A 18 23.96 -13.49 8.09
N ALA A 19 23.28 -14.62 8.21
CA ALA A 19 21.84 -14.70 8.06
C ALA A 19 21.08 -13.82 9.09
N ARG A 20 21.64 -13.65 10.30
CA ARG A 20 21.12 -12.71 11.29
C ARG A 20 21.43 -11.26 10.94
N GLU A 21 22.69 -10.97 10.58
CA GLU A 21 23.13 -9.63 10.24
C GLU A 21 22.41 -9.05 9.02
N THR A 22 22.08 -9.91 8.04
CA THR A 22 21.32 -9.53 6.86
C THR A 22 19.80 -9.47 7.09
N GLY A 23 19.33 -9.81 8.29
CA GLY A 23 17.91 -9.87 8.63
C GLY A 23 17.16 -11.10 8.08
N LEU A 24 17.86 -12.06 7.44
CA LEU A 24 17.21 -13.25 6.87
C LEU A 24 16.48 -14.09 7.93
N LEU A 25 16.97 -14.09 9.17
CA LEU A 25 16.37 -14.82 10.29
C LEU A 25 15.51 -13.95 11.20
N ASP A 26 15.11 -12.76 10.81
CA ASP A 26 14.26 -11.90 11.64
C ASP A 26 12.91 -12.56 11.90
N GLY A 27 12.54 -12.61 13.19
CA GLY A 27 11.31 -13.26 13.65
C GLY A 27 11.27 -14.79 13.47
N VAL A 28 12.39 -15.42 13.09
CA VAL A 28 12.55 -16.88 12.99
C VAL A 28 13.21 -17.41 14.26
N GLU A 29 12.53 -18.33 14.95
CA GLU A 29 13.12 -19.02 16.10
C GLU A 29 14.08 -20.14 15.67
N TYR A 30 15.25 -19.76 15.22
CA TYR A 30 16.29 -20.75 14.88
C TYR A 30 16.98 -21.26 16.14
N ARG A 31 16.96 -22.58 16.31
CA ARG A 31 17.77 -23.31 17.29
C ARG A 31 18.48 -24.46 16.58
N ALA A 32 19.77 -24.63 16.84
CA ALA A 32 20.52 -25.76 16.28
C ALA A 32 19.79 -27.10 16.55
N LYS A 33 19.63 -27.92 15.51
CA LYS A 33 18.93 -29.22 15.54
C LYS A 33 17.39 -29.16 15.68
N LYS A 34 16.76 -27.98 15.69
CA LYS A 34 15.30 -27.85 15.62
C LYS A 34 14.86 -27.77 14.16
N THR A 35 13.88 -28.58 13.77
CA THR A 35 13.25 -28.49 12.45
C THR A 35 12.53 -27.16 12.31
N LEU A 36 12.77 -26.46 11.21
CA LEU A 36 12.02 -25.23 10.87
C LEU A 36 10.57 -25.60 10.55
N THR A 37 9.65 -24.77 10.99
CA THR A 37 8.23 -24.88 10.63
C THR A 37 7.96 -24.26 9.26
N ASN A 38 6.81 -24.56 8.67
CA ASN A 38 6.37 -23.87 7.44
C ASN A 38 6.28 -22.35 7.63
N SER A 39 5.85 -21.91 8.83
CA SER A 39 5.82 -20.49 9.20
C SER A 39 7.20 -19.85 9.19
N ASP A 40 8.22 -20.55 9.73
CA ASP A 40 9.59 -20.06 9.69
C ASP A 40 10.12 -19.97 8.26
N GLY A 41 9.81 -20.95 7.43
CA GLY A 41 10.16 -20.93 6.00
C GLY A 41 9.53 -19.76 5.24
N ILE A 42 8.26 -19.47 5.50
CA ILE A 42 7.57 -18.30 4.91
C ILE A 42 8.22 -16.99 5.38
N LYS A 43 8.52 -16.85 6.67
CA LYS A 43 9.22 -15.68 7.20
C LYS A 43 10.59 -15.48 6.54
N MET A 44 11.37 -16.55 6.39
CA MET A 44 12.66 -16.49 5.71
C MET A 44 12.52 -16.07 4.24
N LEU A 45 11.51 -16.54 3.52
CA LEU A 45 11.22 -16.09 2.15
C LEU A 45 10.88 -14.60 2.09
N ILE A 46 10.04 -14.12 3.00
CA ILE A 46 9.71 -12.69 3.11
C ILE A 46 10.98 -11.89 3.42
N ASN A 47 11.75 -12.31 4.43
CA ASN A 47 12.99 -11.64 4.81
C ASN A 47 14.01 -11.61 3.67
N PHE A 48 14.11 -12.70 2.89
CA PHE A 48 14.98 -12.76 1.72
C PHE A 48 14.67 -11.65 0.70
N THR A 49 13.40 -11.30 0.54
CA THR A 49 13.00 -10.22 -0.38
C THR A 49 13.57 -8.85 0.02
N GLN A 50 13.83 -8.66 1.31
CA GLN A 50 14.37 -7.43 1.89
C GLN A 50 15.87 -7.53 2.20
N ALA A 51 16.45 -8.72 2.17
CA ALA A 51 17.87 -8.94 2.43
C ALA A 51 18.73 -8.25 1.37
N LYS A 52 19.81 -7.63 1.80
CA LYS A 52 20.79 -6.99 0.91
C LYS A 52 21.78 -8.04 0.42
N PRO A 53 21.88 -8.30 -0.89
CA PRO A 53 22.78 -9.32 -1.41
C PRO A 53 24.25 -8.87 -1.37
N LEU A 54 25.14 -9.85 -1.26
CA LEU A 54 26.55 -9.66 -1.50
C LEU A 54 26.82 -9.71 -3.02
N LEU A 55 27.35 -8.63 -3.56
CA LEU A 55 27.75 -8.54 -4.94
C LEU A 55 29.24 -8.83 -5.06
N THR A 56 29.67 -9.47 -6.14
CA THR A 56 31.07 -9.71 -6.46
C THR A 56 31.40 -9.04 -7.80
N ASP A 57 32.34 -8.15 -7.81
CA ASP A 57 32.91 -7.63 -9.04
C ASP A 57 33.83 -8.70 -9.63
N TYR A 58 33.48 -9.22 -10.81
CA TYR A 58 34.24 -10.29 -11.47
C TYR A 58 35.58 -9.80 -12.04
N GLY A 59 35.79 -8.48 -12.18
CA GLY A 59 37.04 -7.90 -12.67
C GLY A 59 38.07 -7.72 -11.58
N THR A 60 37.66 -7.18 -10.44
CA THR A 60 38.53 -6.90 -9.28
C THR A 60 38.48 -7.96 -8.21
N HIS A 61 37.51 -8.86 -8.26
CA HIS A 61 37.15 -9.81 -7.19
C HIS A 61 36.76 -9.15 -5.86
N ASP A 62 36.47 -7.86 -5.89
CA ASP A 62 35.99 -7.13 -4.73
C ASP A 62 34.55 -7.57 -4.40
N LYS A 63 34.24 -7.57 -3.11
CA LYS A 63 32.92 -7.96 -2.60
C LYS A 63 32.34 -6.81 -1.82
N GLU A 64 31.10 -6.44 -2.12
CA GLU A 64 30.37 -5.42 -1.39
C GLU A 64 28.92 -5.86 -1.12
N ILE A 65 28.36 -5.36 -0.02
CA ILE A 65 26.94 -5.56 0.26
C ILE A 65 26.17 -4.48 -0.50
N SER A 66 25.22 -4.91 -1.35
CA SER A 66 24.36 -3.98 -2.07
C SER A 66 23.58 -3.08 -1.12
N ASP A 67 23.40 -1.82 -1.50
CA ASP A 67 22.51 -0.92 -0.81
C ASP A 67 21.03 -1.23 -1.05
N LYS A 68 20.73 -2.03 -2.07
CA LYS A 68 19.38 -2.38 -2.50
C LYS A 68 18.97 -3.77 -2.01
N PRO A 69 17.67 -3.97 -1.71
CA PRO A 69 17.13 -5.29 -1.45
C PRO A 69 17.30 -6.26 -2.64
N ALA A 70 17.33 -7.55 -2.38
CA ALA A 70 17.51 -8.57 -3.40
C ALA A 70 16.45 -8.52 -4.51
N LEU A 71 15.19 -8.17 -4.19
CA LEU A 71 14.15 -7.97 -5.20
C LEU A 71 14.48 -6.84 -6.18
N GLU A 72 14.94 -5.71 -5.67
CA GLU A 72 15.33 -4.56 -6.52
C GLU A 72 16.56 -4.90 -7.36
N GLU A 73 17.60 -5.46 -6.70
CA GLU A 73 18.88 -5.73 -7.34
C GLU A 73 18.76 -6.74 -8.48
N PHE A 74 18.09 -7.88 -8.21
CA PHE A 74 18.08 -8.99 -9.16
C PHE A 74 16.84 -9.06 -10.03
N ARG A 75 15.72 -8.46 -9.60
CA ARG A 75 14.43 -8.61 -10.25
C ARG A 75 13.81 -7.32 -10.72
N LYS A 76 14.41 -6.17 -10.42
CA LYS A 76 13.84 -4.86 -10.73
C LYS A 76 12.42 -4.68 -10.15
N ILE A 77 12.19 -5.31 -8.99
CA ILE A 77 10.92 -5.22 -8.27
C ILE A 77 11.10 -4.25 -7.11
N TYR A 78 10.31 -3.19 -7.12
CA TYR A 78 10.40 -2.09 -6.16
C TYR A 78 9.16 -2.04 -5.29
N LYS A 79 9.35 -1.73 -4.02
CA LYS A 79 8.22 -1.47 -3.12
C LYS A 79 7.69 -0.06 -3.34
N ILE A 80 6.35 0.06 -3.49
CA ILE A 80 5.67 1.35 -3.59
C ILE A 80 4.66 1.52 -2.46
N ARG A 81 4.34 2.78 -2.17
CA ARG A 81 3.32 3.18 -1.21
C ARG A 81 2.72 4.50 -1.66
N GLY A 82 1.45 4.69 -1.39
CA GLY A 82 0.77 5.96 -1.66
C GLY A 82 -0.73 5.83 -1.73
N VAL A 83 -1.40 6.94 -2.00
CA VAL A 83 -2.85 6.98 -2.21
C VAL A 83 -3.14 6.68 -3.69
N VAL A 84 -4.09 5.81 -3.95
CA VAL A 84 -4.60 5.58 -5.31
C VAL A 84 -5.41 6.80 -5.73
N THR A 85 -4.86 7.59 -6.64
CA THR A 85 -5.46 8.85 -7.10
C THR A 85 -6.35 8.68 -8.31
N ALA A 86 -6.12 7.62 -9.11
CA ALA A 86 -7.01 7.27 -10.22
C ALA A 86 -6.96 5.79 -10.56
N THR A 87 -8.07 5.29 -11.09
CA THR A 87 -8.22 3.96 -11.69
C THR A 87 -8.64 4.10 -13.14
N SER A 88 -8.81 2.98 -13.86
CA SER A 88 -9.30 3.00 -15.23
C SER A 88 -10.71 3.61 -15.41
N LYS A 89 -11.46 3.79 -14.31
CA LYS A 89 -12.83 4.30 -14.34
C LYS A 89 -12.96 5.75 -13.94
N THR A 90 -12.18 6.20 -12.96
CA THR A 90 -12.30 7.56 -12.43
C THR A 90 -11.05 7.99 -11.65
N SER A 91 -10.93 9.29 -11.44
CA SER A 91 -9.87 9.93 -10.68
C SER A 91 -10.45 10.81 -9.58
N ILE A 92 -9.76 10.88 -8.43
CA ILE A 92 -10.09 11.82 -7.35
C ILE A 92 -9.49 13.22 -7.58
N LEU A 93 -8.67 13.39 -8.61
CA LEU A 93 -7.99 14.65 -8.93
C LEU A 93 -8.66 15.44 -10.08
N GLY A 94 -9.88 15.06 -10.46
CA GLY A 94 -10.63 15.69 -11.53
C GLY A 94 -10.90 14.75 -12.72
N ASP A 95 -11.47 15.30 -13.80
CA ASP A 95 -11.80 14.54 -15.01
C ASP A 95 -10.52 14.19 -15.80
N ARG A 96 -9.68 13.34 -15.23
CA ARG A 96 -8.52 12.76 -15.95
C ARG A 96 -8.86 11.35 -16.37
N GLU A 97 -8.67 11.08 -17.66
CA GLU A 97 -8.73 9.70 -18.15
C GLU A 97 -7.40 9.00 -17.87
N VAL A 98 -7.45 7.99 -17.05
CA VAL A 98 -6.39 7.02 -16.90
C VAL A 98 -6.65 5.89 -17.89
N GLY A 99 -5.64 5.50 -18.67
CA GLY A 99 -5.80 4.46 -19.69
C GLY A 99 -6.39 3.17 -19.15
N LYS A 100 -7.02 2.38 -20.02
CA LYS A 100 -7.45 1.02 -19.67
C LYS A 100 -6.24 0.24 -19.15
N SER A 101 -6.43 -0.58 -18.14
CA SER A 101 -5.35 -1.34 -17.48
C SER A 101 -4.24 -0.46 -16.88
N LYS A 102 -4.61 0.71 -16.40
CA LYS A 102 -3.69 1.57 -15.64
C LYS A 102 -4.29 1.96 -14.29
N ILE A 103 -3.40 2.21 -13.34
CA ILE A 103 -3.69 2.77 -12.02
C ILE A 103 -2.75 3.95 -11.79
N GLU A 104 -3.21 4.94 -11.04
CA GLU A 104 -2.40 6.07 -10.64
C GLU A 104 -2.24 6.08 -9.11
N ILE A 105 -0.99 6.12 -8.66
CA ILE A 105 -0.65 6.17 -7.22
C ILE A 105 0.25 7.40 -7.03
N GLU A 106 -0.14 8.33 -6.15
CA GLU A 106 0.58 9.60 -5.93
C GLU A 106 0.88 10.33 -7.26
N GLU A 107 -0.11 10.39 -8.16
CA GLU A 107 -0.03 11.02 -9.49
C GLU A 107 0.94 10.34 -10.49
N VAL A 108 1.51 9.19 -10.16
CA VAL A 108 2.32 8.39 -11.07
C VAL A 108 1.49 7.24 -11.63
N GLN A 109 1.48 7.08 -12.95
CA GLN A 109 0.71 6.04 -13.64
C GLN A 109 1.53 4.78 -13.84
N TYR A 110 0.94 3.65 -13.51
CA TYR A 110 1.49 2.31 -13.66
C TYR A 110 0.56 1.44 -14.50
N ASP A 111 1.11 0.48 -15.23
CA ASP A 111 0.32 -0.59 -15.82
C ASP A 111 -0.22 -1.50 -14.72
N CYS A 112 -1.50 -1.89 -14.81
CA CYS A 112 -2.18 -2.70 -13.80
C CYS A 112 -3.14 -3.68 -14.49
N MET A 113 -2.82 -4.98 -14.42
CA MET A 113 -3.58 -6.03 -15.09
C MET A 113 -4.74 -6.60 -14.27
N PHE A 114 -4.90 -6.17 -13.03
CA PHE A 114 -6.00 -6.58 -12.16
C PHE A 114 -6.97 -5.43 -11.89
N SER A 115 -8.18 -5.75 -11.41
CA SER A 115 -9.16 -4.72 -11.02
C SER A 115 -8.68 -3.99 -9.77
N SER A 116 -8.59 -2.68 -9.86
CA SER A 116 -8.14 -1.79 -8.78
C SER A 116 -9.18 -0.74 -8.37
N ASP A 117 -10.41 -0.87 -8.86
CA ASP A 117 -11.47 0.13 -8.64
C ASP A 117 -11.80 0.33 -7.16
N ASP A 118 -11.76 -0.74 -6.38
CA ASP A 118 -12.03 -0.70 -4.94
C ASP A 118 -10.92 -0.03 -4.12
N LEU A 119 -9.76 0.21 -4.75
CA LEU A 119 -8.61 0.85 -4.10
C LEU A 119 -8.62 2.38 -4.25
N LEU A 120 -9.51 2.96 -5.06
CA LEU A 120 -9.56 4.40 -5.28
C LEU A 120 -9.71 5.17 -3.96
N GLY A 121 -8.84 6.14 -3.76
CA GLY A 121 -8.77 6.97 -2.55
C GLY A 121 -8.08 6.29 -1.35
N LEU A 122 -7.78 5.00 -1.41
CA LEU A 122 -7.12 4.29 -0.34
C LEU A 122 -5.59 4.47 -0.39
N ASN A 123 -4.98 4.52 0.78
CA ASN A 123 -3.53 4.40 0.94
C ASN A 123 -3.15 2.92 0.83
N VAL A 124 -2.30 2.60 -0.12
CA VAL A 124 -1.90 1.23 -0.44
C VAL A 124 -0.39 1.04 -0.27
N GLU A 125 0.03 -0.21 -0.16
CA GLU A 125 1.41 -0.61 -0.38
C GLU A 125 1.45 -1.83 -1.30
N GLY A 126 2.56 -2.00 -1.99
CA GLY A 126 2.71 -3.10 -2.92
C GLY A 126 4.04 -3.11 -3.63
N TYR A 127 4.06 -3.78 -4.76
CA TYR A 127 5.26 -3.98 -5.55
C TYR A 127 5.00 -3.68 -7.02
N ILE A 128 5.95 -2.99 -7.64
CA ILE A 128 6.02 -2.75 -9.09
C ILE A 128 7.24 -3.44 -9.68
N HIS A 129 7.12 -3.87 -10.93
CA HIS A 129 8.23 -4.32 -11.74
C HIS A 129 8.58 -3.23 -12.76
N ILE A 130 9.85 -2.90 -12.88
CA ILE A 130 10.34 -1.94 -13.87
C ILE A 130 11.22 -2.67 -14.88
N ASP A 131 10.76 -2.76 -16.12
CA ASP A 131 11.52 -3.36 -17.21
C ASP A 131 11.51 -2.46 -18.44
N GLN A 132 12.69 -2.09 -18.91
CA GLN A 132 12.90 -1.26 -20.10
C GLN A 132 12.05 0.03 -20.15
N GLY A 133 11.76 0.61 -18.97
CA GLY A 133 10.93 1.82 -18.84
C GLY A 133 9.43 1.55 -18.77
N ASN A 134 9.01 0.31 -18.78
CA ASN A 134 7.65 -0.09 -18.46
C ASN A 134 7.51 -0.36 -16.97
N GLU A 135 6.51 0.23 -16.32
CA GLU A 135 6.27 0.14 -14.89
C GLU A 135 4.94 -0.57 -14.65
N GLU A 136 4.99 -1.81 -14.19
CA GLU A 136 3.82 -2.66 -13.97
C GLU A 136 3.59 -2.94 -12.48
N VAL A 137 2.37 -2.77 -12.01
CA VAL A 137 1.97 -3.18 -10.67
C VAL A 137 1.78 -4.69 -10.61
N LEU A 138 2.57 -5.35 -9.76
CA LEU A 138 2.47 -6.78 -9.51
C LEU A 138 1.46 -7.12 -8.42
N TYR A 139 1.39 -6.28 -7.39
CA TYR A 139 0.55 -6.51 -6.22
C TYR A 139 0.30 -5.20 -5.48
N LEU A 140 -0.91 -5.02 -4.98
CA LEU A 140 -1.30 -3.93 -4.07
C LEU A 140 -2.18 -4.47 -2.95
N GLU A 141 -1.99 -3.91 -1.78
CA GLU A 141 -2.89 -4.13 -0.65
C GLU A 141 -3.15 -2.83 0.11
N LYS A 142 -4.31 -2.77 0.73
CA LYS A 142 -4.71 -1.66 1.59
C LYS A 142 -3.85 -1.65 2.86
N ARG A 143 -3.30 -0.50 3.22
CA ARG A 143 -2.58 -0.30 4.48
C ARG A 143 -3.57 -0.09 5.61
N GLU A 144 -3.86 -1.13 6.38
CA GLU A 144 -4.88 -1.12 7.43
C GLU A 144 -4.67 -0.02 8.49
N ASN A 145 -3.42 0.30 8.81
CA ASN A 145 -3.08 1.33 9.80
C ASN A 145 -3.13 2.77 9.25
N LYS A 146 -3.38 2.95 7.95
CA LYS A 146 -3.47 4.25 7.28
C LYS A 146 -4.87 4.58 6.80
N ASN A 147 -5.70 3.58 6.61
CA ASN A 147 -7.04 3.79 6.10
C ASN A 147 -8.08 3.61 7.20
N LYS A 148 -8.99 4.54 7.27
CA LYS A 148 -10.22 4.42 8.03
C LYS A 148 -11.39 4.67 7.10
N GLU A 149 -12.36 3.79 7.15
CA GLU A 149 -13.48 3.82 6.24
C GLU A 149 -14.79 3.72 7.02
N ILE A 150 -15.77 4.49 6.62
CA ILE A 150 -17.13 4.40 7.13
C ILE A 150 -18.14 4.54 6.00
N THR A 151 -19.18 3.73 6.04
CA THR A 151 -20.34 3.85 5.15
C THR A 151 -21.56 4.22 5.99
N ILE A 152 -22.25 5.27 5.57
CA ILE A 152 -23.45 5.78 6.24
C ILE A 152 -24.59 5.79 5.22
N VAL A 153 -25.70 5.15 5.53
CA VAL A 153 -26.92 5.18 4.71
C VAL A 153 -27.65 6.51 4.89
N ASP A 154 -28.42 6.90 3.90
CA ASP A 154 -29.13 8.20 3.88
C ASP A 154 -30.07 8.41 5.10
N GLU A 155 -30.72 7.36 5.56
CA GLU A 155 -31.63 7.39 6.72
C GLU A 155 -30.91 7.74 8.03
N ASP A 156 -29.63 7.40 8.13
CA ASP A 156 -28.80 7.64 9.31
C ASP A 156 -28.17 9.04 9.34
N ILE A 157 -28.13 9.75 8.22
CA ILE A 157 -27.54 11.09 8.14
C ILE A 157 -28.49 12.11 8.76
N ILE A 158 -28.12 12.64 9.93
CA ILE A 158 -28.92 13.60 10.67
C ILE A 158 -28.73 15.00 10.08
N ASP A 159 -27.46 15.45 9.99
CA ASP A 159 -27.12 16.80 9.56
C ASP A 159 -25.76 16.87 8.86
N VAL A 160 -25.64 17.80 7.92
CA VAL A 160 -24.40 18.10 7.20
C VAL A 160 -24.11 19.59 7.32
N ASP A 161 -23.15 19.93 8.16
CA ASP A 161 -22.65 21.28 8.32
C ASP A 161 -21.38 21.48 7.50
N THR A 162 -21.51 22.13 6.36
CA THR A 162 -20.37 22.39 5.45
C THR A 162 -19.49 23.54 5.92
N ASN A 163 -20.01 24.47 6.73
CA ASN A 163 -19.17 25.53 7.28
C ASN A 163 -18.22 24.98 8.35
N LEU A 164 -18.71 24.03 9.13
CA LEU A 164 -17.91 23.33 10.14
C LEU A 164 -17.29 22.05 9.59
N LYS A 165 -17.56 21.73 8.30
CA LYS A 165 -17.06 20.52 7.63
C LYS A 165 -17.29 19.27 8.47
N LYS A 166 -18.55 19.05 8.80
CA LYS A 166 -18.97 18.03 9.75
C LYS A 166 -20.22 17.31 9.25
N ILE A 167 -20.21 15.99 9.36
CA ILE A 167 -21.38 15.13 9.16
C ILE A 167 -21.78 14.55 10.51
N SER A 168 -23.04 14.71 10.90
CA SER A 168 -23.63 14.09 12.07
C SER A 168 -24.57 12.96 11.66
N TYR A 169 -24.42 11.80 12.29
CA TYR A 169 -25.18 10.60 11.94
C TYR A 169 -25.56 9.77 13.14
N ASP A 170 -26.65 8.98 12.99
CA ASP A 170 -27.06 7.97 13.95
C ASP A 170 -26.23 6.69 13.73
N SER A 171 -25.55 6.24 14.76
CA SER A 171 -24.78 5.00 14.71
C SER A 171 -25.52 3.79 15.25
N HIS A 172 -26.85 3.94 15.47
CA HIS A 172 -27.71 2.96 16.17
C HIS A 172 -27.24 2.62 17.61
N ASP A 173 -26.22 3.32 18.08
CA ASP A 173 -25.87 3.38 19.49
C ASP A 173 -26.67 4.50 20.16
N THR A 174 -26.58 4.62 21.45
CA THR A 174 -27.35 5.62 22.23
C THR A 174 -26.99 7.09 21.97
N ARG A 175 -26.07 7.40 21.05
CA ARG A 175 -25.57 8.77 20.82
C ARG A 175 -25.33 9.06 19.33
N THR A 176 -25.70 10.28 18.92
CA THR A 176 -25.29 10.85 17.65
C THR A 176 -23.78 10.95 17.58
N LYS A 177 -23.20 10.44 16.51
CA LYS A 177 -21.77 10.57 16.20
C LYS A 177 -21.54 11.66 15.15
N SER A 178 -20.33 12.16 15.11
CA SER A 178 -19.94 13.19 14.14
C SER A 178 -18.58 12.88 13.55
N LEU A 179 -18.46 13.14 12.26
CA LEU A 179 -17.23 12.99 11.49
C LEU A 179 -16.78 14.35 10.99
N ARG A 180 -15.48 14.56 10.93
CA ARG A 180 -14.86 15.73 10.32
C ARG A 180 -14.51 15.47 8.87
N LEU A 181 -14.77 16.47 8.01
CA LEU A 181 -14.36 16.46 6.62
C LEU A 181 -13.12 17.34 6.42
N ASN A 182 -12.24 16.94 5.56
CA ASN A 182 -11.05 17.69 5.16
C ASN A 182 -11.46 18.96 4.40
N ASP A 183 -10.60 19.99 4.45
CA ASP A 183 -10.79 21.22 3.70
C ASP A 183 -10.77 21.00 2.19
N ASN A 184 -10.02 20.02 1.75
CA ASN A 184 -9.84 19.65 0.35
C ASN A 184 -10.47 18.28 0.02
N ILE A 185 -11.63 18.01 0.64
CA ILE A 185 -12.33 16.74 0.39
C ILE A 185 -12.55 16.49 -1.10
N ARG A 186 -12.38 15.23 -1.52
CA ARG A 186 -12.58 14.78 -2.90
C ARG A 186 -13.87 13.98 -2.99
N VAL A 187 -14.76 14.37 -3.88
CA VAL A 187 -16.07 13.73 -4.01
C VAL A 187 -16.15 12.95 -5.31
N ILE A 188 -16.52 11.69 -5.20
CA ILE A 188 -16.89 10.82 -6.32
C ILE A 188 -18.39 10.54 -6.22
N TYR A 189 -19.14 10.99 -7.21
CA TYR A 189 -20.57 10.76 -7.27
C TYR A 189 -20.90 9.78 -8.40
N ASN A 190 -21.50 8.65 -8.05
CA ASN A 190 -21.83 7.58 -9.01
C ASN A 190 -20.66 7.20 -9.94
N GLY A 191 -19.46 7.07 -9.38
CA GLY A 191 -18.26 6.65 -10.11
C GLY A 191 -17.60 7.75 -10.95
N ARG A 192 -17.95 9.02 -10.76
CA ARG A 192 -17.33 10.16 -11.44
C ARG A 192 -16.89 11.22 -10.46
N PHE A 193 -15.79 11.88 -10.77
CA PHE A 193 -15.37 13.05 -10.01
C PHE A 193 -16.46 14.13 -10.02
N TYR A 194 -16.71 14.72 -8.87
CA TYR A 194 -17.71 15.76 -8.70
C TYR A 194 -17.11 16.95 -7.95
N GLY A 195 -16.80 18.01 -8.70
CA GLY A 195 -16.12 19.21 -8.17
C GLY A 195 -17.05 20.26 -7.57
N ASP A 196 -18.31 20.33 -8.06
CA ASP A 196 -19.30 21.34 -7.66
C ASP A 196 -20.25 20.81 -6.58
N TYR A 197 -19.69 20.23 -5.52
CA TYR A 197 -20.50 19.70 -4.45
C TYR A 197 -20.90 20.75 -3.41
N GLY A 198 -22.09 20.55 -2.85
CA GLY A 198 -22.62 21.34 -1.74
C GLY A 198 -23.12 20.46 -0.60
N PRO A 199 -23.67 21.07 0.50
CA PRO A 199 -24.16 20.31 1.64
C PRO A 199 -25.16 19.21 1.32
N ALA A 200 -26.04 19.48 0.34
CA ALA A 200 -27.07 18.55 -0.05
C ALA A 200 -26.52 17.25 -0.68
N ASP A 201 -25.33 17.29 -1.26
CA ASP A 201 -24.72 16.16 -1.95
C ASP A 201 -24.19 15.12 -0.95
N PHE A 202 -23.94 15.52 0.30
CA PHE A 202 -23.57 14.60 1.39
C PHE A 202 -24.78 13.97 2.08
N LYS A 203 -25.99 14.28 1.65
CA LYS A 203 -27.23 13.65 2.12
C LYS A 203 -28.01 13.12 0.93
N PRO A 204 -27.62 11.95 0.38
CA PRO A 204 -28.33 11.33 -0.74
C PRO A 204 -29.79 11.07 -0.37
N LYS A 205 -30.68 11.05 -1.34
CA LYS A 205 -32.10 10.74 -1.11
C LYS A 205 -32.36 9.25 -1.00
N ASN A 206 -31.54 8.44 -1.62
CA ASN A 206 -31.56 6.98 -1.56
C ASN A 206 -30.11 6.53 -1.77
N GLY A 207 -29.59 5.74 -0.87
CA GLY A 207 -28.25 5.18 -0.98
C GLY A 207 -27.37 5.42 0.22
N SER A 208 -26.09 5.57 0.00
CA SER A 208 -25.12 5.76 1.09
C SER A 208 -23.98 6.66 0.66
N ILE A 209 -23.31 7.23 1.65
CA ILE A 209 -22.01 7.85 1.48
C ILE A 209 -20.95 6.94 2.07
N ARG A 210 -19.83 6.80 1.37
CA ARG A 210 -18.62 6.14 1.84
C ARG A 210 -17.57 7.22 2.05
N LEU A 211 -17.06 7.31 3.26
CA LEU A 211 -16.04 8.29 3.64
C LEU A 211 -14.74 7.56 3.93
N LEU A 212 -13.65 8.12 3.42
CA LEU A 212 -12.30 7.59 3.57
C LEU A 212 -11.43 8.63 4.29
N ASP A 213 -10.69 8.18 5.30
CA ASP A 213 -9.57 8.87 5.92
C ASP A 213 -8.33 8.02 5.56
N ASN A 214 -7.55 8.47 4.58
CA ASN A 214 -6.48 7.69 3.97
C ASN A 214 -5.09 7.94 4.57
N ASN A 215 -5.04 8.72 5.63
CA ASN A 215 -3.82 9.00 6.39
C ASN A 215 -3.98 8.70 7.90
N ASN A 216 -5.22 8.37 8.33
CA ASN A 216 -5.63 8.07 9.70
C ASN A 216 -5.39 9.24 10.67
N ASP A 217 -5.66 10.47 10.22
CA ASP A 217 -5.56 11.68 11.05
C ASP A 217 -6.88 12.05 11.78
N GLY A 218 -7.95 11.32 11.47
CA GLY A 218 -9.29 11.53 12.02
C GLY A 218 -10.14 12.50 11.22
N THR A 219 -9.69 12.90 10.04
CA THR A 219 -10.41 13.77 9.10
C THR A 219 -10.61 13.01 7.80
N TYR A 220 -11.83 13.03 7.25
CA TYR A 220 -12.16 12.29 6.01
C TYR A 220 -11.84 13.15 4.78
N ASP A 221 -11.12 12.54 3.81
CA ASP A 221 -10.54 13.20 2.62
C ASP A 221 -11.42 13.20 1.38
#